data_3023d5a50919822ffcab158b56591863
#
_entry.id   3023d5a50919822ffcab158b56591863
#
_cell.length_a   1.000
_cell.length_b   1.000
_cell.length_c   1.000
_cell.angle_alpha   90.00
_cell.angle_beta   90.00
_cell.angle_gamma   90.00
#
_symmetry.space_group_name_H-M   'P 1'
#
loop_
_entity.id
_entity.type
_entity.pdbx_description
1 polymer ?
#
loop_
_entity_poly.entity_id
_entity_poly.type
_entity_poly.pdbx_seq_one_letter_code
_entity_poly.pdbx_strand_id
1 'polypeptide(L)'
;MEDIVIVSAARTGVGKFGGSLAKIAATELGSIVIREALARAKLDPALVGEVIMGQVLAAGAGQNPARQALMKSGVPKEVPALTINAVCGSGLKAVMLAAQAVAYGDSEIVVAGGQENMSASPHVLLGSRDGQRMGNWNMVDSMIVDGLWDVYNQYHMGITAENVAKAHGITRDMQDALALASQQKASAAQDAGKFHDEIVSVSIPQRKGDALIFNSDEYINKKTSAEALSGLRPAFDKAGSVTAGNASGINDGAAAVVVMTAKKAAALGLTPLARIAAFGTSGLDPALMGMGPVSASRKALQRAGWNAADVDLFELNEAFAAQACAVNQELGIDPAKVNVNGGAIAIGHPIGASGCRILVTLLHEMQRRGAKKGLAALCIGGGMGVSLALER
;
A
#
# COMPACT_ATOMS: atom_id res chain seq x y z
N MET A 1 -23.80 15.19 5.87
CA MET A 1 -22.76 14.52 6.65
C MET A 1 -21.64 15.51 6.86
N GLU A 2 -21.00 15.48 8.00
CA GLU A 2 -19.83 16.33 8.28
C GLU A 2 -18.64 15.89 7.41
N ASP A 3 -17.82 16.84 6.96
CA ASP A 3 -16.64 16.52 6.13
C ASP A 3 -15.58 15.80 6.96
N ILE A 4 -15.11 14.67 6.46
CA ILE A 4 -14.04 13.88 7.05
C ILE A 4 -12.72 14.26 6.38
N VAL A 5 -11.72 14.58 7.18
CA VAL A 5 -10.44 15.09 6.71
C VAL A 5 -9.26 14.26 7.21
N ILE A 6 -8.19 14.29 6.45
CA ILE A 6 -6.87 13.79 6.83
C ILE A 6 -6.01 15.00 7.23
N VAL A 7 -5.47 14.99 8.44
CA VAL A 7 -4.69 16.13 8.97
C VAL A 7 -3.19 15.84 9.01
N SER A 8 -2.79 14.58 8.90
CA SER A 8 -1.39 14.18 8.91
C SER A 8 -1.18 12.88 8.16
N ALA A 9 0.01 12.71 7.61
CA ALA A 9 0.41 11.53 6.84
C ALA A 9 1.91 11.27 7.00
N ALA A 10 2.31 10.01 7.17
CA ALA A 10 3.69 9.58 7.25
C ALA A 10 3.85 8.14 6.74
N ARG A 11 5.03 7.81 6.19
CA ARG A 11 5.42 6.45 5.83
C ARG A 11 6.89 6.18 6.15
N THR A 12 7.27 4.95 6.30
CA THR A 12 8.68 4.56 6.24
C THR A 12 9.19 4.59 4.80
N GLY A 13 10.49 4.61 4.59
CA GLY A 13 11.04 4.10 3.34
C GLY A 13 10.61 2.65 3.15
N VAL A 14 10.57 2.19 1.90
CA VAL A 14 10.23 0.81 1.55
C VAL A 14 11.51 -0.01 1.43
N GLY A 15 11.63 -1.06 2.26
CA GLY A 15 12.71 -2.03 2.23
C GLY A 15 12.51 -3.08 1.14
N LYS A 16 13.60 -3.57 0.55
CA LYS A 16 13.57 -4.72 -0.35
C LYS A 16 13.56 -6.03 0.42
N PHE A 17 13.17 -7.11 -0.23
CA PHE A 17 13.20 -8.46 0.35
C PHE A 17 14.60 -8.83 0.86
N GLY A 18 14.67 -9.24 2.12
CA GLY A 18 15.95 -9.53 2.79
C GLY A 18 16.87 -8.31 3.00
N GLY A 19 16.35 -7.09 2.78
CA GLY A 19 17.09 -5.84 2.88
C GLY A 19 17.16 -5.25 4.30
N SER A 20 17.30 -3.93 4.36
CA SER A 20 17.57 -3.20 5.61
C SER A 20 16.47 -3.37 6.67
N LEU A 21 15.19 -3.47 6.25
CA LEU A 21 14.06 -3.63 7.17
C LEU A 21 13.71 -5.07 7.52
N ALA A 22 14.37 -6.07 6.92
CA ALA A 22 13.99 -7.48 7.02
C ALA A 22 13.86 -8.03 8.44
N LYS A 23 14.61 -7.46 9.40
CA LYS A 23 14.62 -7.90 10.81
C LYS A 23 13.80 -7.00 11.74
N ILE A 24 13.14 -5.98 11.21
CA ILE A 24 12.29 -5.06 11.98
C ILE A 24 10.85 -5.56 11.91
N ALA A 25 10.27 -5.93 13.04
CA ALA A 25 8.89 -6.43 13.05
C ALA A 25 7.91 -5.43 12.42
N ALA A 26 6.91 -5.91 11.68
CA ALA A 26 5.89 -5.05 11.08
C ALA A 26 5.23 -4.13 12.13
N THR A 27 5.00 -4.64 13.34
CA THR A 27 4.44 -3.88 14.48
C THR A 27 5.37 -2.77 14.98
N GLU A 28 6.68 -2.89 14.77
CA GLU A 28 7.64 -1.81 15.07
C GLU A 28 7.57 -0.73 13.99
N LEU A 29 7.58 -1.11 12.70
CA LEU A 29 7.39 -0.18 11.59
C LEU A 29 6.07 0.58 11.73
N GLY A 30 4.98 -0.11 12.08
CA GLY A 30 3.67 0.49 12.36
C GLY A 30 3.72 1.50 13.51
N SER A 31 4.43 1.17 14.61
CA SER A 31 4.56 2.10 15.74
C SER A 31 5.29 3.39 15.38
N ILE A 32 6.28 3.30 14.52
CA ILE A 32 7.07 4.45 14.05
C ILE A 32 6.17 5.40 13.25
N VAL A 33 5.38 4.90 12.30
CA VAL A 33 4.52 5.76 11.47
C VAL A 33 3.32 6.32 12.24
N ILE A 34 2.77 5.59 13.23
CA ILE A 34 1.72 6.09 14.12
C ILE A 34 2.27 7.28 14.94
N ARG A 35 3.42 7.11 15.58
CA ARG A 35 4.07 8.15 16.37
C ARG A 35 4.38 9.38 15.52
N GLU A 36 4.94 9.17 14.34
CA GLU A 36 5.31 10.25 13.42
C GLU A 36 4.07 11.00 12.91
N ALA A 37 3.00 10.30 12.53
CA ALA A 37 1.78 10.94 12.08
C ALA A 37 1.15 11.82 13.16
N LEU A 38 1.17 11.38 14.41
CA LEU A 38 0.72 12.19 15.57
C LEU A 38 1.64 13.37 15.82
N ALA A 39 2.96 13.18 15.76
CA ALA A 39 3.95 14.24 15.97
C ALA A 39 3.84 15.34 14.91
N ARG A 40 3.68 14.98 13.63
CA ARG A 40 3.48 15.95 12.52
C ARG A 40 2.20 16.78 12.72
N ALA A 41 1.13 16.15 13.21
CA ALA A 41 -0.10 16.84 13.57
C ALA A 41 0.03 17.64 14.87
N LYS A 42 1.11 17.51 15.62
CA LYS A 42 1.26 18.05 16.99
C LYS A 42 0.09 17.64 17.89
N LEU A 43 -0.40 16.41 17.70
CA LEU A 43 -1.56 15.88 18.38
C LEU A 43 -1.12 15.09 19.61
N ASP A 44 -1.76 15.36 20.76
CA ASP A 44 -1.58 14.55 21.95
C ASP A 44 -2.09 13.12 21.69
N PRO A 45 -1.26 12.08 21.88
CA PRO A 45 -1.69 10.69 21.73
C PRO A 45 -2.92 10.31 22.58
N ALA A 46 -3.15 11.02 23.67
CA ALA A 46 -4.32 10.80 24.55
C ALA A 46 -5.66 11.18 23.88
N LEU A 47 -5.65 11.94 22.79
CA LEU A 47 -6.84 12.32 22.04
C LEU A 47 -7.25 11.27 20.99
N VAL A 48 -6.42 10.26 20.74
CA VAL A 48 -6.73 9.18 19.79
C VAL A 48 -7.83 8.30 20.36
N GLY A 49 -8.89 8.09 19.60
CA GLY A 49 -10.01 7.22 19.98
C GLY A 49 -9.85 5.78 19.49
N GLU A 50 -9.14 5.56 18.36
CA GLU A 50 -8.93 4.23 17.80
C GLU A 50 -7.70 4.19 16.87
N VAL A 51 -7.09 3.00 16.73
CA VAL A 51 -6.05 2.73 15.74
C VAL A 51 -6.47 1.56 14.85
N ILE A 52 -6.48 1.75 13.51
CA ILE A 52 -6.83 0.71 12.54
C ILE A 52 -5.66 0.50 11.58
N MET A 53 -5.02 -0.67 11.64
CA MET A 53 -3.87 -0.99 10.79
C MET A 53 -4.11 -2.24 9.94
N GLY A 54 -3.81 -2.13 8.64
CA GLY A 54 -3.74 -3.26 7.75
C GLY A 54 -2.48 -4.09 7.99
N GLN A 55 -2.62 -5.41 8.03
CA GLN A 55 -1.50 -6.36 7.95
C GLN A 55 -2.01 -7.67 7.39
N VAL A 56 -1.33 -8.22 6.40
CA VAL A 56 -1.74 -9.46 5.71
C VAL A 56 -1.03 -10.67 6.31
N LEU A 57 0.29 -10.59 6.44
CA LEU A 57 1.13 -11.69 6.88
C LEU A 57 1.27 -11.66 8.41
N ALA A 58 0.29 -12.22 9.08
CA ALA A 58 0.18 -12.18 10.54
C ALA A 58 0.60 -13.49 11.23
N ALA A 59 1.01 -14.52 10.49
CA ALA A 59 1.46 -15.80 11.07
C ALA A 59 2.66 -15.55 11.99
N GLY A 60 2.52 -15.94 13.27
CA GLY A 60 3.58 -15.76 14.27
C GLY A 60 3.83 -14.32 14.74
N ALA A 61 3.09 -13.32 14.24
CA ALA A 61 3.26 -11.91 14.64
C ALA A 61 2.70 -11.59 16.04
N GLY A 62 2.02 -12.54 16.68
CA GLY A 62 1.37 -12.36 17.97
C GLY A 62 -0.05 -11.81 17.85
N GLN A 63 -0.69 -11.56 19.01
CA GLN A 63 -2.06 -11.08 19.06
C GLN A 63 -2.16 -9.65 18.52
N ASN A 64 -3.16 -9.41 17.67
CA ASN A 64 -3.56 -8.09 17.17
C ASN A 64 -2.36 -7.15 16.85
N PRO A 65 -1.70 -7.32 15.70
CA PRO A 65 -0.53 -6.51 15.34
C PRO A 65 -0.76 -4.99 15.38
N ALA A 66 -1.97 -4.50 15.06
CA ALA A 66 -2.31 -3.08 15.22
C ALA A 66 -2.24 -2.64 16.67
N ARG A 67 -2.72 -3.49 17.60
CA ARG A 67 -2.64 -3.22 19.03
C ARG A 67 -1.18 -3.16 19.51
N GLN A 68 -0.34 -4.05 19.02
CA GLN A 68 1.10 -4.02 19.33
C GLN A 68 1.76 -2.73 18.85
N ALA A 69 1.44 -2.28 17.62
CA ALA A 69 1.94 -1.03 17.08
C ALA A 69 1.46 0.18 17.90
N LEU A 70 0.17 0.22 18.26
CA LEU A 70 -0.39 1.25 19.14
C LEU A 70 0.39 1.33 20.47
N MET A 71 0.53 0.23 21.18
CA MET A 71 1.22 0.19 22.48
C MET A 71 2.66 0.68 22.40
N LYS A 72 3.37 0.35 21.35
CA LYS A 72 4.75 0.78 21.09
C LYS A 72 4.84 2.25 20.65
N SER A 73 3.76 2.83 20.12
CA SER A 73 3.76 4.22 19.63
C SER A 73 3.59 5.28 20.72
N GLY A 74 3.20 4.89 21.93
CA GLY A 74 2.92 5.80 23.02
C GLY A 74 1.47 6.28 23.12
N VAL A 75 0.57 5.76 22.29
CA VAL A 75 -0.88 5.95 22.43
C VAL A 75 -1.35 5.21 23.70
N PRO A 76 -2.24 5.79 24.53
CA PRO A 76 -2.69 5.18 25.78
C PRO A 76 -3.27 3.78 25.60
N LYS A 77 -3.04 2.93 26.59
CA LYS A 77 -3.50 1.53 26.56
C LYS A 77 -5.03 1.37 26.59
N GLU A 78 -5.74 2.39 26.96
CA GLU A 78 -7.21 2.45 26.98
C GLU A 78 -7.79 2.56 25.54
N VAL A 79 -7.00 3.03 24.58
CA VAL A 79 -7.41 3.18 23.18
C VAL A 79 -7.49 1.80 22.49
N PRO A 80 -8.62 1.42 21.88
CA PRO A 80 -8.74 0.17 21.15
C PRO A 80 -7.94 0.17 19.84
N ALA A 81 -7.67 -1.03 19.31
CA ALA A 81 -7.05 -1.17 18.00
C ALA A 81 -7.62 -2.34 17.22
N LEU A 82 -7.71 -2.19 15.90
CA LEU A 82 -8.20 -3.19 14.96
C LEU A 82 -7.13 -3.50 13.90
N THR A 83 -6.77 -4.77 13.76
CA THR A 83 -5.99 -5.27 12.61
C THR A 83 -6.94 -5.77 11.55
N ILE A 84 -6.78 -5.30 10.31
CA ILE A 84 -7.60 -5.76 9.19
C ILE A 84 -6.75 -6.42 8.11
N ASN A 85 -7.36 -7.36 7.39
CA ASN A 85 -6.80 -7.99 6.21
C ASN A 85 -7.80 -7.91 5.06
N ALA A 86 -7.47 -7.12 4.06
CA ALA A 86 -8.08 -7.05 2.75
C ALA A 86 -6.97 -7.17 1.68
N VAL A 87 -6.00 -8.06 1.93
CA VAL A 87 -4.81 -8.27 1.11
C VAL A 87 -4.15 -6.93 0.75
N CYS A 88 -3.82 -6.66 -0.53
CA CYS A 88 -3.16 -5.43 -0.98
C CYS A 88 -3.94 -4.15 -0.63
N GLY A 89 -5.25 -4.22 -0.47
CA GLY A 89 -6.12 -3.09 -0.13
C GLY A 89 -6.17 -2.73 1.35
N SER A 90 -5.55 -3.51 2.24
CA SER A 90 -5.70 -3.38 3.69
C SER A 90 -5.43 -1.97 4.21
N GLY A 91 -4.30 -1.35 3.82
CA GLY A 91 -3.93 -0.02 4.28
C GLY A 91 -4.91 1.07 3.85
N LEU A 92 -5.45 1.03 2.62
CA LEU A 92 -6.45 1.99 2.16
C LEU A 92 -7.83 1.70 2.77
N LYS A 93 -8.17 0.42 2.96
CA LYS A 93 -9.40 0.00 3.63
C LYS A 93 -9.41 0.43 5.10
N ALA A 94 -8.28 0.41 5.79
CA ALA A 94 -8.14 0.93 7.15
C ALA A 94 -8.53 2.42 7.22
N VAL A 95 -8.08 3.24 6.26
CA VAL A 95 -8.45 4.66 6.18
C VAL A 95 -9.94 4.85 5.90
N MET A 96 -10.53 3.99 5.05
CA MET A 96 -11.97 4.02 4.79
C MET A 96 -12.79 3.67 6.05
N LEU A 97 -12.35 2.68 6.82
CA LEU A 97 -12.99 2.32 8.11
C LEU A 97 -12.85 3.45 9.13
N ALA A 98 -11.68 4.09 9.20
CA ALA A 98 -11.48 5.27 10.04
C ALA A 98 -12.44 6.41 9.68
N ALA A 99 -12.61 6.68 8.38
CA ALA A 99 -13.57 7.68 7.93
C ALA A 99 -15.02 7.31 8.31
N GLN A 100 -15.38 6.03 8.26
CA GLN A 100 -16.69 5.52 8.68
C GLN A 100 -16.88 5.63 10.19
N ALA A 101 -15.88 5.24 11.01
CA ALA A 101 -15.94 5.35 12.47
C ALA A 101 -16.11 6.81 12.92
N VAL A 102 -15.33 7.73 12.31
CA VAL A 102 -15.45 9.17 12.59
C VAL A 102 -16.81 9.72 12.13
N ALA A 103 -17.29 9.35 10.95
CA ALA A 103 -18.57 9.81 10.43
C ALA A 103 -19.78 9.30 11.25
N TYR A 104 -19.68 8.10 11.81
CA TYR A 104 -20.70 7.50 12.67
C TYR A 104 -20.65 8.04 14.11
N GLY A 105 -19.49 8.58 14.52
CA GLY A 105 -19.27 9.11 15.89
C GLY A 105 -18.71 8.11 16.89
N ASP A 106 -18.27 6.93 16.44
CA ASP A 106 -17.61 5.93 17.31
C ASP A 106 -16.30 6.47 17.90
N SER A 107 -15.57 7.24 17.09
CA SER A 107 -14.29 7.86 17.47
C SER A 107 -14.17 9.24 16.87
N GLU A 108 -13.69 10.22 17.63
CA GLU A 108 -13.45 11.57 17.10
C GLU A 108 -12.16 11.67 16.27
N ILE A 109 -11.14 10.89 16.63
CA ILE A 109 -9.81 10.90 16.00
C ILE A 109 -9.35 9.45 15.84
N VAL A 110 -9.08 9.04 14.62
CA VAL A 110 -8.59 7.70 14.30
C VAL A 110 -7.25 7.78 13.59
N VAL A 111 -6.27 7.00 14.04
CA VAL A 111 -5.03 6.76 13.29
C VAL A 111 -5.24 5.50 12.46
N ALA A 112 -5.08 5.62 11.14
CA ALA A 112 -5.31 4.51 10.23
C ALA A 112 -4.17 4.34 9.23
N GLY A 113 -3.90 3.09 8.86
CA GLY A 113 -2.83 2.82 7.91
C GLY A 113 -2.58 1.35 7.67
N GLY A 114 -1.32 0.99 7.46
CA GLY A 114 -0.91 -0.39 7.29
C GLY A 114 0.57 -0.58 7.56
N GLN A 115 0.91 -1.81 7.88
CA GLN A 115 2.26 -2.26 8.20
C GLN A 115 2.47 -3.65 7.61
N GLU A 116 3.65 -3.93 7.10
CA GLU A 116 4.00 -5.25 6.57
C GLU A 116 5.50 -5.50 6.67
N ASN A 117 5.89 -6.69 7.00
CA ASN A 117 7.23 -7.19 6.78
C ASN A 117 7.13 -8.53 6.09
N MET A 118 7.25 -8.53 4.76
CA MET A 118 7.18 -9.74 3.95
C MET A 118 8.44 -10.59 4.10
N SER A 119 9.59 -9.93 4.36
CA SER A 119 10.86 -10.61 4.59
C SER A 119 10.87 -11.50 5.84
N ALA A 120 10.08 -11.16 6.86
CA ALA A 120 9.99 -11.91 8.11
C ALA A 120 8.84 -12.92 8.14
N SER A 121 8.13 -13.12 7.04
CA SER A 121 7.03 -14.07 6.94
C SER A 121 7.54 -15.50 7.15
N PRO A 122 6.96 -16.27 8.12
CA PRO A 122 7.47 -17.60 8.45
C PRO A 122 6.97 -18.65 7.47
N HIS A 123 7.70 -19.78 7.41
CA HIS A 123 7.14 -21.02 6.89
C HIS A 123 6.27 -21.68 7.96
N VAL A 124 5.13 -22.23 7.57
CA VAL A 124 4.16 -22.86 8.47
C VAL A 124 3.98 -24.33 8.14
N LEU A 125 3.70 -25.11 9.16
CA LEU A 125 3.50 -26.54 9.08
C LEU A 125 2.02 -26.84 9.22
N LEU A 126 1.34 -27.04 8.09
CA LEU A 126 -0.10 -27.37 8.07
C LEU A 126 -0.35 -28.76 8.64
N GLY A 127 -1.49 -28.93 9.35
CA GLY A 127 -1.87 -30.23 9.94
C GLY A 127 -0.98 -30.68 11.11
N SER A 128 -0.12 -29.82 11.64
CA SER A 128 0.83 -30.17 12.70
C SER A 128 0.19 -30.67 14.01
N ARG A 129 -1.05 -30.29 14.30
CA ARG A 129 -1.78 -30.73 15.49
C ARG A 129 -2.25 -32.15 15.42
N ASP A 130 -2.49 -32.68 14.22
CA ASP A 130 -2.93 -34.08 14.00
C ASP A 130 -1.73 -35.05 13.90
N GLY A 131 -0.52 -34.51 13.73
CA GLY A 131 0.71 -35.31 13.55
C GLY A 131 0.83 -35.91 12.15
N GLN A 132 1.98 -36.51 11.86
CA GLN A 132 2.28 -37.20 10.60
C GLN A 132 2.52 -38.69 10.87
N ARG A 133 1.59 -39.53 10.41
CA ARG A 133 1.69 -40.99 10.63
C ARG A 133 2.70 -41.69 9.71
N MET A 134 2.84 -41.20 8.47
CA MET A 134 3.74 -41.77 7.46
C MET A 134 4.05 -40.73 6.38
N GLY A 135 5.23 -40.77 5.78
CA GLY A 135 5.69 -39.89 4.70
C GLY A 135 6.34 -38.59 5.21
N ASN A 136 6.70 -37.75 4.27
CA ASN A 136 7.37 -36.47 4.54
C ASN A 136 6.37 -35.39 5.00
N TRP A 137 6.85 -34.45 5.80
CA TRP A 137 6.09 -33.30 6.21
C TRP A 137 6.61 -32.06 5.47
N ASN A 138 5.73 -31.39 4.72
CA ASN A 138 6.10 -30.21 3.93
C ASN A 138 5.71 -28.94 4.69
N MET A 139 6.64 -28.01 4.81
CA MET A 139 6.38 -26.65 5.26
C MET A 139 5.96 -25.81 4.05
N VAL A 140 5.01 -24.90 4.26
CA VAL A 140 4.57 -23.95 3.23
C VAL A 140 5.01 -22.54 3.60
N ASP A 141 5.37 -21.75 2.59
CA ASP A 141 5.71 -20.34 2.76
C ASP A 141 4.42 -19.53 2.95
N SER A 142 4.23 -18.97 4.15
CA SER A 142 3.02 -18.17 4.46
C SER A 142 2.92 -16.92 3.62
N MET A 143 4.03 -16.33 3.17
CA MET A 143 4.03 -15.18 2.26
C MET A 143 3.36 -15.54 0.93
N ILE A 144 3.66 -16.71 0.40
CA ILE A 144 3.04 -17.21 -0.84
C ILE A 144 1.58 -17.57 -0.59
N VAL A 145 1.28 -18.42 0.39
CA VAL A 145 -0.06 -18.99 0.59
C VAL A 145 -1.08 -17.91 1.00
N ASP A 146 -0.69 -16.99 1.90
CA ASP A 146 -1.62 -15.99 2.45
C ASP A 146 -1.61 -14.67 1.67
N GLY A 147 -0.53 -14.38 0.92
CA GLY A 147 -0.36 -13.08 0.24
C GLY A 147 -0.35 -13.13 -1.28
N LEU A 148 0.20 -14.18 -1.90
CA LEU A 148 0.54 -14.19 -3.32
C LEU A 148 -0.09 -15.33 -4.12
N TRP A 149 -0.98 -16.13 -3.52
CA TRP A 149 -1.63 -17.27 -4.13
C TRP A 149 -3.11 -17.03 -4.37
N ASP A 150 -3.58 -17.35 -5.57
CA ASP A 150 -5.02 -17.41 -5.86
C ASP A 150 -5.55 -18.77 -5.38
N VAL A 151 -6.25 -18.74 -4.27
CA VAL A 151 -6.81 -19.96 -3.64
C VAL A 151 -7.98 -20.55 -4.42
N TYR A 152 -8.60 -19.82 -5.32
CA TYR A 152 -9.73 -20.27 -6.12
C TYR A 152 -9.24 -21.02 -7.36
N ASN A 153 -8.23 -20.50 -8.04
CA ASN A 153 -7.69 -21.03 -9.28
C ASN A 153 -6.38 -21.81 -9.08
N GLN A 154 -5.85 -21.87 -7.85
CA GLN A 154 -4.66 -22.64 -7.46
C GLN A 154 -3.40 -22.28 -8.25
N TYR A 155 -3.10 -20.99 -8.37
CA TYR A 155 -1.89 -20.47 -8.99
C TYR A 155 -1.40 -19.16 -8.35
N HIS A 156 -0.16 -18.78 -8.66
CA HIS A 156 0.43 -17.54 -8.18
C HIS A 156 -0.25 -16.29 -8.80
N MET A 157 -0.31 -15.17 -8.06
CA MET A 157 -0.87 -13.89 -8.54
C MET A 157 -0.27 -13.43 -9.88
N GLY A 158 0.97 -13.81 -10.21
CA GLY A 158 1.56 -13.53 -11.51
C GLY A 158 0.79 -14.12 -12.70
N ILE A 159 0.11 -15.26 -12.52
CA ILE A 159 -0.76 -15.82 -13.56
C ILE A 159 -2.02 -14.94 -13.76
N THR A 160 -2.55 -14.32 -12.69
CA THR A 160 -3.66 -13.35 -12.87
C THR A 160 -3.22 -12.14 -13.71
N ALA A 161 -1.96 -11.73 -13.61
CA ALA A 161 -1.41 -10.66 -14.44
C ALA A 161 -1.28 -11.09 -15.92
N GLU A 162 -0.87 -12.34 -16.19
CA GLU A 162 -0.88 -12.91 -17.56
C GLU A 162 -2.31 -12.97 -18.11
N ASN A 163 -3.29 -13.35 -17.30
CA ASN A 163 -4.70 -13.35 -17.69
C ASN A 163 -5.18 -11.94 -18.09
N VAL A 164 -4.84 -10.92 -17.29
CA VAL A 164 -5.14 -9.52 -17.62
C VAL A 164 -4.45 -9.09 -18.90
N ALA A 165 -3.16 -9.40 -19.06
CA ALA A 165 -2.40 -9.08 -20.29
C ALA A 165 -3.10 -9.66 -21.51
N LYS A 166 -3.49 -10.93 -21.47
CA LYS A 166 -4.20 -11.62 -22.56
C LYS A 166 -5.59 -11.03 -22.82
N ALA A 167 -6.37 -10.79 -21.77
CA ALA A 167 -7.75 -10.30 -21.88
C ALA A 167 -7.83 -8.88 -22.45
N HIS A 168 -6.84 -8.02 -22.15
CA HIS A 168 -6.80 -6.60 -22.54
C HIS A 168 -5.78 -6.29 -23.63
N GLY A 169 -5.12 -7.30 -24.22
CA GLY A 169 -4.15 -7.10 -25.30
C GLY A 169 -2.89 -6.33 -24.87
N ILE A 170 -2.48 -6.46 -23.59
CA ILE A 170 -1.29 -5.78 -23.08
C ILE A 170 -0.05 -6.58 -23.45
N THR A 171 0.77 -6.01 -24.35
CA THR A 171 2.00 -6.65 -24.82
C THR A 171 3.13 -6.58 -23.79
N ARG A 172 4.19 -7.39 -24.00
CA ARG A 172 5.41 -7.33 -23.20
C ARG A 172 6.06 -5.94 -23.29
N ASP A 173 6.12 -5.34 -24.46
CA ASP A 173 6.73 -4.02 -24.68
C ASP A 173 5.98 -2.92 -23.91
N MET A 174 4.65 -2.97 -23.85
CA MET A 174 3.85 -2.04 -23.05
C MET A 174 4.16 -2.18 -21.56
N GLN A 175 4.32 -3.40 -21.07
CA GLN A 175 4.65 -3.68 -19.68
C GLN A 175 6.05 -3.19 -19.32
N ASP A 176 7.04 -3.48 -20.14
CA ASP A 176 8.42 -3.06 -19.92
C ASP A 176 8.58 -1.54 -20.03
N ALA A 177 7.85 -0.89 -20.95
CA ALA A 177 7.82 0.58 -21.06
C ALA A 177 7.25 1.25 -19.79
N LEU A 178 6.15 0.71 -19.22
CA LEU A 178 5.59 1.21 -17.96
C LEU A 178 6.57 0.97 -16.81
N ALA A 179 7.19 -0.20 -16.72
CA ALA A 179 8.16 -0.52 -15.68
C ALA A 179 9.38 0.40 -15.73
N LEU A 180 9.92 0.66 -16.92
CA LEU A 180 11.01 1.60 -17.12
C LEU A 180 10.62 3.02 -16.68
N ALA A 181 9.44 3.49 -17.10
CA ALA A 181 8.94 4.81 -16.74
C ALA A 181 8.74 4.94 -15.22
N SER A 182 8.23 3.90 -14.56
CA SER A 182 8.09 3.86 -13.08
C SER A 182 9.44 4.01 -12.39
N GLN A 183 10.45 3.25 -12.81
CA GLN A 183 11.82 3.34 -12.26
C GLN A 183 12.46 4.71 -12.51
N GLN A 184 12.30 5.27 -13.70
CA GLN A 184 12.84 6.60 -14.03
C GLN A 184 12.18 7.70 -13.20
N LYS A 185 10.84 7.68 -13.07
CA LYS A 185 10.09 8.63 -12.25
C LYS A 185 10.50 8.54 -10.77
N ALA A 186 10.60 7.32 -10.23
CA ALA A 186 10.96 7.11 -8.83
C ALA A 186 12.40 7.55 -8.55
N SER A 187 13.34 7.23 -9.44
CA SER A 187 14.74 7.65 -9.32
C SER A 187 14.86 9.17 -9.34
N ALA A 188 14.20 9.84 -10.29
CA ALA A 188 14.19 11.29 -10.38
C ALA A 188 13.53 11.95 -9.16
N ALA A 189 12.44 11.38 -8.64
CA ALA A 189 11.76 11.87 -7.46
C ALA A 189 12.63 11.74 -6.21
N GLN A 190 13.31 10.61 -6.04
CA GLN A 190 14.22 10.38 -4.91
C GLN A 190 15.43 11.32 -4.97
N ASP A 191 16.04 11.50 -6.15
CA ASP A 191 17.19 12.40 -6.35
C ASP A 191 16.81 13.88 -6.12
N ALA A 192 15.57 14.26 -6.46
CA ALA A 192 15.01 15.59 -6.20
C ALA A 192 14.49 15.79 -4.76
N GLY A 193 14.63 14.79 -3.87
CA GLY A 193 14.20 14.86 -2.47
C GLY A 193 12.68 14.89 -2.27
N LYS A 194 11.88 14.50 -3.28
CA LYS A 194 10.41 14.60 -3.21
C LYS A 194 9.76 13.72 -2.14
N PHE A 195 10.49 12.69 -1.68
CA PHE A 195 10.00 11.79 -0.64
C PHE A 195 10.41 12.21 0.79
N HIS A 196 11.22 13.27 0.96
CA HIS A 196 11.71 13.67 2.28
C HIS A 196 10.59 14.00 3.27
N ASP A 197 9.57 14.72 2.81
CA ASP A 197 8.47 15.18 3.67
C ASP A 197 7.51 14.05 4.05
N GLU A 198 7.49 12.94 3.31
CA GLU A 198 6.61 11.82 3.58
C GLU A 198 7.28 10.68 4.36
N ILE A 199 8.60 10.52 4.23
CA ILE A 199 9.36 9.44 4.87
C ILE A 199 9.78 9.82 6.29
N VAL A 200 9.50 8.93 7.25
CA VAL A 200 10.09 8.95 8.58
C VAL A 200 11.29 8.00 8.64
N SER A 201 12.37 8.44 9.27
CA SER A 201 13.56 7.62 9.44
C SER A 201 13.33 6.46 10.40
N VAL A 202 13.82 5.27 10.04
CA VAL A 202 13.86 4.09 10.88
C VAL A 202 15.28 3.89 11.38
N SER A 203 15.47 3.92 12.69
CA SER A 203 16.77 3.62 13.32
C SER A 203 16.90 2.11 13.49
N ILE A 204 17.88 1.53 12.81
CA ILE A 204 18.13 0.08 12.79
C ILE A 204 19.38 -0.22 13.63
N PRO A 205 19.21 -0.84 14.81
CA PRO A 205 20.33 -1.21 15.66
C PRO A 205 21.35 -2.09 14.92
N GLN A 206 22.61 -1.78 15.04
CA GLN A 206 23.69 -2.57 14.48
C GLN A 206 24.36 -3.41 15.58
N ARG A 207 24.94 -4.55 15.18
CA ARG A 207 25.66 -5.42 16.13
C ARG A 207 26.87 -4.72 16.75
N LYS A 208 27.50 -3.79 16.00
CA LYS A 208 28.63 -2.95 16.43
C LYS A 208 28.47 -1.57 15.77
N GLY A 209 28.86 -0.52 16.47
CA GLY A 209 28.81 0.86 15.98
C GLY A 209 27.43 1.51 16.14
N ASP A 210 27.27 2.66 15.47
CA ASP A 210 26.02 3.43 15.49
C ASP A 210 24.89 2.75 14.73
N ALA A 211 23.65 3.08 15.07
CA ALA A 211 22.47 2.58 14.36
C ALA A 211 22.48 3.06 12.91
N LEU A 212 22.11 2.19 11.99
CA LEU A 212 21.85 2.57 10.60
C LEU A 212 20.56 3.37 10.51
N ILE A 213 20.60 4.55 9.92
CA ILE A 213 19.42 5.37 9.67
C ILE A 213 18.89 5.03 8.28
N PHE A 214 17.73 4.39 8.24
CA PHE A 214 17.02 4.03 7.01
C PHE A 214 15.93 5.08 6.73
N ASN A 215 16.11 5.89 5.67
CA ASN A 215 15.29 7.06 5.36
C ASN A 215 15.01 7.24 3.85
N SER A 216 15.11 6.17 3.08
CA SER A 216 14.87 6.20 1.62
C SER A 216 14.29 4.87 1.14
N ASP A 217 13.67 4.88 -0.05
CA ASP A 217 13.16 3.67 -0.69
C ASP A 217 14.32 2.85 -1.28
N GLU A 218 14.55 1.68 -0.70
CA GLU A 218 15.72 0.82 -1.01
C GLU A 218 15.53 0.03 -2.31
N TYR A 219 14.29 -0.11 -2.77
CA TYR A 219 13.97 -0.99 -3.90
C TYR A 219 14.18 -0.30 -5.26
N ILE A 220 14.22 1.03 -5.33
CA ILE A 220 14.42 1.82 -6.55
C ILE A 220 15.74 1.42 -7.24
N ASN A 221 15.64 0.98 -8.50
CA ASN A 221 16.80 0.53 -9.28
C ASN A 221 17.15 1.53 -10.39
N LYS A 222 18.08 2.42 -10.10
CA LYS A 222 18.58 3.45 -11.04
C LYS A 222 19.27 2.88 -12.29
N LYS A 223 19.60 1.58 -12.32
CA LYS A 223 20.29 0.92 -13.44
C LYS A 223 19.32 0.25 -14.43
N THR A 224 18.01 0.35 -14.17
CA THR A 224 17.02 -0.23 -15.08
C THR A 224 17.08 0.43 -16.45
N SER A 225 17.17 -0.37 -17.51
CA SER A 225 17.15 0.07 -18.92
C SER A 225 16.18 -0.79 -19.74
N ALA A 226 15.83 -0.31 -20.92
CA ALA A 226 14.96 -1.05 -21.85
C ALA A 226 15.59 -2.39 -22.23
N GLU A 227 16.90 -2.42 -22.49
CA GLU A 227 17.65 -3.63 -22.84
C GLU A 227 17.66 -4.63 -21.67
N ALA A 228 17.86 -4.13 -20.44
CA ALA A 228 17.84 -4.99 -19.26
C ALA A 228 16.46 -5.64 -19.04
N LEU A 229 15.38 -4.88 -19.24
CA LEU A 229 14.01 -5.38 -19.12
C LEU A 229 13.67 -6.39 -20.20
N SER A 230 13.94 -6.07 -21.47
CA SER A 230 13.65 -6.95 -22.62
C SER A 230 14.38 -8.30 -22.55
N GLY A 231 15.58 -8.33 -21.93
CA GLY A 231 16.37 -9.54 -21.71
C GLY A 231 15.84 -10.47 -20.62
N LEU A 232 14.87 -10.04 -19.78
CA LEU A 232 14.31 -10.86 -18.71
C LEU A 232 13.38 -11.96 -19.24
N ARG A 233 13.49 -13.15 -18.64
CA ARG A 233 12.58 -14.27 -18.95
C ARG A 233 11.25 -14.09 -18.20
N PRO A 234 10.13 -14.56 -18.77
CA PRO A 234 8.87 -14.65 -18.06
C PRO A 234 9.03 -15.44 -16.76
N ALA A 235 8.39 -14.95 -15.68
CA ALA A 235 8.60 -15.46 -14.33
C ALA A 235 7.55 -16.51 -13.91
N PHE A 236 6.33 -16.45 -14.46
CA PHE A 236 5.20 -17.25 -14.00
C PHE A 236 4.69 -18.23 -15.07
N ASP A 237 4.66 -17.83 -16.32
CA ASP A 237 4.34 -18.69 -17.46
C ASP A 237 5.49 -18.61 -18.47
N LYS A 238 6.00 -19.74 -18.92
CA LYS A 238 7.11 -19.78 -19.90
C LYS A 238 6.78 -19.10 -21.22
N ALA A 239 5.51 -19.10 -21.62
CA ALA A 239 5.00 -18.41 -22.81
C ALA A 239 4.43 -17.01 -22.49
N GLY A 240 4.55 -16.55 -21.25
CA GLY A 240 3.98 -15.31 -20.76
C GLY A 240 4.84 -14.09 -21.03
N SER A 241 4.41 -12.98 -20.46
CA SER A 241 5.00 -11.66 -20.64
C SER A 241 5.41 -10.99 -19.32
N VAL A 242 4.94 -11.50 -18.18
CA VAL A 242 5.23 -10.94 -16.85
C VAL A 242 6.58 -11.43 -16.37
N THR A 243 7.44 -10.49 -16.00
CA THR A 243 8.82 -10.74 -15.56
C THR A 243 9.07 -10.15 -14.16
N ALA A 244 10.20 -10.49 -13.56
CA ALA A 244 10.64 -9.85 -12.33
C ALA A 244 10.90 -8.33 -12.46
N GLY A 245 11.09 -7.82 -13.69
CA GLY A 245 11.34 -6.41 -13.96
C GLY A 245 10.06 -5.59 -14.19
N ASN A 246 8.95 -6.23 -14.56
CA ASN A 246 7.66 -5.57 -14.80
C ASN A 246 6.56 -6.00 -13.81
N ALA A 247 6.97 -6.56 -12.67
CA ALA A 247 6.16 -6.85 -11.50
C ALA A 247 6.67 -6.06 -10.30
N SER A 248 5.82 -5.79 -9.32
CA SER A 248 6.24 -5.21 -8.04
C SER A 248 7.10 -6.19 -7.23
N GLY A 249 7.89 -5.66 -6.32
CA GLY A 249 8.74 -6.45 -5.44
C GLY A 249 8.01 -7.03 -4.23
N ILE A 250 8.73 -7.87 -3.50
CA ILE A 250 8.43 -8.30 -2.14
C ILE A 250 9.13 -7.30 -1.21
N ASN A 251 8.38 -6.64 -0.34
CA ASN A 251 8.87 -5.46 0.36
C ASN A 251 8.38 -5.37 1.80
N ASP A 252 9.06 -4.52 2.56
CA ASP A 252 8.79 -4.23 3.96
C ASP A 252 8.51 -2.74 4.13
N GLY A 253 7.53 -2.35 4.96
CA GLY A 253 7.25 -0.94 5.20
C GLY A 253 5.94 -0.70 5.95
N ALA A 254 5.71 0.55 6.32
CA ALA A 254 4.49 0.99 6.98
C ALA A 254 4.11 2.41 6.57
N ALA A 255 2.82 2.73 6.69
CA ALA A 255 2.29 4.08 6.48
C ALA A 255 1.07 4.32 7.39
N ALA A 256 0.88 5.55 7.82
CA ALA A 256 -0.27 5.95 8.64
C ALA A 256 -0.72 7.37 8.32
N VAL A 257 -2.02 7.61 8.51
CA VAL A 257 -2.67 8.92 8.44
C VAL A 257 -3.52 9.16 9.69
N VAL A 258 -3.78 10.43 10.02
CA VAL A 258 -4.70 10.84 11.08
C VAL A 258 -5.99 11.37 10.46
N VAL A 259 -7.11 10.77 10.84
CA VAL A 259 -8.45 11.05 10.31
C VAL A 259 -9.34 11.61 11.41
N MET A 260 -10.09 12.67 11.10
CA MET A 260 -11.08 13.29 12.00
C MET A 260 -12.11 14.07 11.19
N THR A 261 -13.11 14.68 11.87
CA THR A 261 -14.01 15.63 11.21
C THR A 261 -13.32 16.97 10.96
N ALA A 262 -13.75 17.73 9.94
CA ALA A 262 -13.27 19.09 9.69
C ALA A 262 -13.50 20.01 10.88
N LYS A 263 -14.64 19.84 11.59
CA LYS A 263 -14.97 20.58 12.81
C LYS A 263 -13.98 20.28 13.95
N LYS A 264 -13.61 19.00 14.14
CA LYS A 264 -12.62 18.61 15.14
C LYS A 264 -11.24 19.15 14.81
N ALA A 265 -10.84 19.10 13.52
CA ALA A 265 -9.58 19.68 13.06
C ALA A 265 -9.53 21.18 13.35
N ALA A 266 -10.59 21.93 13.01
CA ALA A 266 -10.69 23.35 13.30
C ALA A 266 -10.62 23.67 14.80
N ALA A 267 -11.32 22.89 15.64
CA ALA A 267 -11.30 23.04 17.09
C ALA A 267 -9.90 22.83 17.72
N LEU A 268 -9.07 22.00 17.05
CA LEU A 268 -7.68 21.74 17.45
C LEU A 268 -6.67 22.67 16.77
N GLY A 269 -7.12 23.59 15.92
CA GLY A 269 -6.25 24.50 15.14
C GLY A 269 -5.42 23.79 14.07
N LEU A 270 -5.88 22.62 13.59
CA LEU A 270 -5.19 21.83 12.58
C LEU A 270 -5.67 22.18 11.18
N THR A 271 -4.72 22.25 10.25
CA THR A 271 -5.03 22.46 8.83
C THR A 271 -5.11 21.09 8.13
N PRO A 272 -6.25 20.72 7.53
CA PRO A 272 -6.37 19.49 6.78
C PRO A 272 -5.42 19.44 5.58
N LEU A 273 -4.84 18.24 5.34
CA LEU A 273 -4.11 17.93 4.10
C LEU A 273 -5.07 17.79 2.92
N ALA A 274 -6.18 17.08 3.16
CA ALA A 274 -7.27 16.90 2.20
C ALA A 274 -8.54 16.40 2.91
N ARG A 275 -9.69 16.59 2.25
CA ARG A 275 -10.97 15.96 2.58
C ARG A 275 -11.09 14.63 1.85
N ILE A 276 -11.67 13.63 2.49
CA ILE A 276 -12.07 12.37 1.85
C ILE A 276 -13.40 12.66 1.13
N ALA A 277 -13.33 12.82 -0.19
CA ALA A 277 -14.50 13.13 -1.01
C ALA A 277 -15.43 11.92 -1.16
N ALA A 278 -14.85 10.75 -1.44
CA ALA A 278 -15.59 9.50 -1.56
C ALA A 278 -14.64 8.29 -1.56
N PHE A 279 -15.20 7.10 -1.44
CA PHE A 279 -14.45 5.85 -1.65
C PHE A 279 -15.34 4.77 -2.27
N GLY A 280 -14.70 3.77 -2.88
CA GLY A 280 -15.36 2.65 -3.53
C GLY A 280 -14.64 1.33 -3.27
N THR A 281 -15.42 0.25 -3.19
CA THR A 281 -14.93 -1.12 -3.20
C THR A 281 -15.67 -1.91 -4.27
N SER A 282 -15.01 -2.92 -4.82
CA SER A 282 -15.59 -3.79 -5.85
C SER A 282 -15.13 -5.23 -5.65
N GLY A 283 -15.94 -6.16 -6.17
CA GLY A 283 -15.59 -7.55 -6.39
C GLY A 283 -15.67 -7.87 -7.89
N LEU A 284 -14.84 -8.80 -8.34
CA LEU A 284 -14.79 -9.31 -9.71
C LEU A 284 -14.22 -10.73 -9.72
N ASP A 285 -14.11 -11.33 -10.90
CA ASP A 285 -13.48 -12.64 -11.07
C ASP A 285 -12.05 -12.63 -10.52
N PRO A 286 -11.68 -13.52 -9.57
CA PRO A 286 -10.33 -13.65 -9.05
C PRO A 286 -9.27 -13.81 -10.14
N ALA A 287 -9.57 -14.51 -11.23
CA ALA A 287 -8.65 -14.68 -12.35
C ALA A 287 -8.22 -13.36 -13.02
N LEU A 288 -9.01 -12.30 -12.87
CA LEU A 288 -8.79 -10.95 -13.39
C LEU A 288 -8.65 -9.92 -12.28
N MET A 289 -8.17 -10.29 -11.10
CA MET A 289 -8.10 -9.45 -9.90
C MET A 289 -7.44 -8.08 -10.17
N GLY A 290 -6.48 -8.02 -11.11
CA GLY A 290 -5.78 -6.80 -11.50
C GLY A 290 -6.71 -5.68 -11.97
N MET A 291 -7.92 -6.00 -12.45
CA MET A 291 -8.91 -5.03 -12.92
C MET A 291 -9.80 -4.43 -11.81
N GLY A 292 -9.61 -4.87 -10.57
CA GLY A 292 -10.35 -4.34 -9.39
C GLY A 292 -10.38 -2.82 -9.26
N PRO A 293 -9.27 -2.09 -9.52
CA PRO A 293 -9.26 -0.63 -9.47
C PRO A 293 -10.25 0.05 -10.38
N VAL A 294 -10.60 -0.54 -11.53
CA VAL A 294 -11.50 0.08 -12.52
C VAL A 294 -12.88 0.30 -11.93
N SER A 295 -13.54 -0.76 -11.46
CA SER A 295 -14.87 -0.66 -10.89
C SER A 295 -14.90 0.05 -9.54
N ALA A 296 -13.85 -0.10 -8.71
CA ALA A 296 -13.71 0.62 -7.45
C ALA A 296 -13.57 2.14 -7.69
N SER A 297 -12.74 2.55 -8.65
CA SER A 297 -12.55 3.97 -9.00
C SER A 297 -13.80 4.57 -9.62
N ARG A 298 -14.48 3.86 -10.55
CA ARG A 298 -15.75 4.32 -11.11
C ARG A 298 -16.79 4.59 -10.01
N LYS A 299 -16.89 3.71 -9.00
CA LYS A 299 -17.77 3.91 -7.84
C LYS A 299 -17.37 5.11 -6.98
N ALA A 300 -16.07 5.29 -6.72
CA ALA A 300 -15.58 6.42 -5.94
C ALA A 300 -15.83 7.75 -6.68
N LEU A 301 -15.54 7.81 -7.97
CA LEU A 301 -15.78 8.97 -8.83
C LEU A 301 -17.25 9.33 -8.90
N GLN A 302 -18.13 8.33 -9.14
CA GLN A 302 -19.58 8.53 -9.15
C GLN A 302 -20.09 9.13 -7.83
N ARG A 303 -19.65 8.62 -6.70
CA ARG A 303 -20.02 9.13 -5.37
C ARG A 303 -19.50 10.53 -5.10
N ALA A 304 -18.34 10.88 -5.63
CA ALA A 304 -17.78 12.22 -5.56
C ALA A 304 -18.43 13.21 -6.53
N GLY A 305 -19.21 12.71 -7.51
CA GLY A 305 -19.78 13.52 -8.59
C GLY A 305 -18.72 13.96 -9.61
N TRP A 306 -17.64 13.17 -9.80
CA TRP A 306 -16.52 13.49 -10.68
C TRP A 306 -16.44 12.54 -11.87
N ASN A 307 -15.87 13.03 -12.98
CA ASN A 307 -15.34 12.21 -14.06
C ASN A 307 -13.84 11.96 -13.84
N ALA A 308 -13.28 10.95 -14.48
CA ALA A 308 -11.85 10.67 -14.41
C ALA A 308 -10.99 11.85 -14.91
N ALA A 309 -11.49 12.60 -15.90
CA ALA A 309 -10.81 13.78 -16.44
C ALA A 309 -10.67 14.93 -15.41
N ASP A 310 -11.57 15.01 -14.43
CA ASP A 310 -11.56 16.03 -13.37
C ASP A 310 -10.46 15.80 -12.33
N VAL A 311 -9.87 14.61 -12.31
CA VAL A 311 -8.84 14.24 -11.34
C VAL A 311 -7.49 14.75 -11.82
N ASP A 312 -6.77 15.44 -10.93
CA ASP A 312 -5.46 16.01 -11.22
C ASP A 312 -4.33 15.00 -11.10
N LEU A 313 -4.41 14.11 -10.10
CA LEU A 313 -3.40 13.11 -9.79
C LEU A 313 -4.00 11.76 -9.43
N PHE A 314 -3.38 10.71 -9.94
CA PHE A 314 -3.70 9.33 -9.61
C PHE A 314 -2.50 8.62 -8.98
N GLU A 315 -2.73 7.90 -7.90
CA GLU A 315 -1.82 6.89 -7.35
C GLU A 315 -2.49 5.52 -7.49
N LEU A 316 -2.14 4.80 -8.53
CA LEU A 316 -2.65 3.46 -8.84
C LEU A 316 -1.55 2.44 -8.56
N ASN A 317 -1.81 1.52 -7.66
CA ASN A 317 -0.79 0.56 -7.27
C ASN A 317 -0.38 -0.34 -8.46
N GLU A 318 0.90 -0.38 -8.75
CA GLU A 318 1.50 -1.20 -9.81
C GLU A 318 1.87 -2.58 -9.26
N ALA A 319 0.88 -3.43 -8.96
CA ALA A 319 1.18 -4.80 -8.56
C ALA A 319 1.90 -5.55 -9.69
N PHE A 320 1.45 -5.31 -10.93
CA PHE A 320 2.06 -5.78 -12.17
C PHE A 320 1.89 -4.70 -13.25
N ALA A 321 2.86 -4.54 -14.14
CA ALA A 321 2.75 -3.61 -15.26
C ALA A 321 1.58 -3.96 -16.20
N ALA A 322 1.33 -5.25 -16.42
CA ALA A 322 0.18 -5.73 -17.19
C ALA A 322 -1.15 -5.17 -16.65
N GLN A 323 -1.34 -5.27 -15.35
CA GLN A 323 -2.52 -4.75 -14.66
C GLN A 323 -2.57 -3.22 -14.71
N ALA A 324 -1.45 -2.53 -14.48
CA ALA A 324 -1.41 -1.06 -14.47
C ALA A 324 -1.72 -0.48 -15.86
N CYS A 325 -1.18 -1.06 -16.94
CA CYS A 325 -1.51 -0.70 -18.31
C CYS A 325 -3.01 -0.86 -18.59
N ALA A 326 -3.58 -2.02 -18.25
CA ALA A 326 -4.99 -2.32 -18.52
C ALA A 326 -5.93 -1.37 -17.72
N VAL A 327 -5.62 -1.09 -16.46
CA VAL A 327 -6.40 -0.15 -15.63
C VAL A 327 -6.36 1.26 -16.20
N ASN A 328 -5.19 1.75 -16.63
CA ASN A 328 -5.05 3.08 -17.23
C ASN A 328 -5.89 3.20 -18.52
N GLN A 329 -5.86 2.18 -19.38
CA GLN A 329 -6.66 2.12 -20.61
C GLN A 329 -8.16 2.12 -20.32
N GLU A 330 -8.62 1.25 -19.39
CA GLU A 330 -10.04 1.10 -19.05
C GLU A 330 -10.64 2.33 -18.36
N LEU A 331 -9.83 3.08 -17.61
CA LEU A 331 -10.25 4.33 -16.99
C LEU A 331 -10.12 5.53 -17.93
N GLY A 332 -9.43 5.39 -19.07
CA GLY A 332 -9.21 6.46 -20.04
C GLY A 332 -8.44 7.65 -19.46
N ILE A 333 -7.49 7.39 -18.56
CA ILE A 333 -6.75 8.44 -17.85
C ILE A 333 -5.43 8.78 -18.53
N ASP A 334 -5.01 10.03 -18.40
CA ASP A 334 -3.73 10.51 -18.91
C ASP A 334 -2.57 9.91 -18.08
N PRO A 335 -1.66 9.12 -18.69
CA PRO A 335 -0.51 8.55 -17.99
C PRO A 335 0.42 9.58 -17.33
N ALA A 336 0.40 10.84 -17.79
CA ALA A 336 1.17 11.92 -17.21
C ALA A 336 0.67 12.33 -15.80
N LYS A 337 -0.58 11.98 -15.47
CA LYS A 337 -1.20 12.21 -14.15
C LYS A 337 -1.05 11.02 -13.20
N VAL A 338 -0.55 9.87 -13.68
CA VAL A 338 -0.49 8.60 -12.93
C VAL A 338 0.89 8.36 -12.38
N ASN A 339 0.96 8.04 -11.08
CA ASN A 339 2.19 7.66 -10.39
C ASN A 339 3.36 8.57 -10.81
N VAL A 340 3.16 9.86 -10.63
CA VAL A 340 4.06 10.91 -11.17
C VAL A 340 5.46 10.90 -10.55
N ASN A 341 5.59 10.20 -9.42
CA ASN A 341 6.87 9.96 -8.74
C ASN A 341 7.28 8.47 -8.77
N GLY A 342 6.76 7.70 -9.74
CA GLY A 342 6.93 6.25 -9.80
C GLY A 342 5.94 5.50 -8.93
N GLY A 343 5.72 4.22 -9.23
CA GLY A 343 4.78 3.35 -8.52
C GLY A 343 5.45 2.12 -7.90
N ALA A 344 4.66 1.11 -7.58
CA ALA A 344 5.11 -0.05 -6.80
C ALA A 344 6.15 -0.93 -7.50
N ILE A 345 6.25 -0.91 -8.82
CA ILE A 345 7.31 -1.61 -9.56
C ILE A 345 8.69 -1.04 -9.18
N ALA A 346 8.77 0.26 -8.93
CA ALA A 346 10.01 0.92 -8.54
C ALA A 346 10.16 1.08 -7.02
N ILE A 347 9.11 1.55 -6.34
CA ILE A 347 9.16 1.86 -4.90
C ILE A 347 9.01 0.60 -4.06
N GLY A 348 8.16 -0.35 -4.49
CA GLY A 348 7.87 -1.58 -3.78
C GLY A 348 6.42 -1.70 -3.31
N HIS A 349 6.05 -2.94 -2.89
CA HIS A 349 4.68 -3.32 -2.56
C HIS A 349 4.58 -4.10 -1.22
N PRO A 350 4.84 -3.46 -0.07
CA PRO A 350 4.56 -4.07 1.24
C PRO A 350 3.03 -4.21 1.39
N ILE A 351 2.49 -5.43 1.10
CA ILE A 351 1.07 -5.64 0.75
C ILE A 351 0.08 -5.00 1.73
N GLY A 352 0.21 -5.23 3.03
CA GLY A 352 -0.70 -4.67 4.04
C GLY A 352 -0.56 -3.15 4.23
N ALA A 353 0.59 -2.58 3.89
CA ALA A 353 0.87 -1.15 4.02
C ALA A 353 0.57 -0.35 2.74
N SER A 354 0.60 -1.00 1.58
CA SER A 354 0.63 -0.34 0.27
C SER A 354 -0.51 0.64 0.04
N GLY A 355 -1.73 0.32 0.49
CA GLY A 355 -2.87 1.20 0.29
C GLY A 355 -2.71 2.55 0.99
N CYS A 356 -2.18 2.57 2.20
CA CYS A 356 -1.86 3.82 2.89
C CYS A 356 -0.57 4.46 2.34
N ARG A 357 0.42 3.66 1.90
CA ARG A 357 1.66 4.16 1.30
C ARG A 357 1.36 5.03 0.07
N ILE A 358 0.54 4.55 -0.87
CA ILE A 358 0.18 5.34 -2.07
C ILE A 358 -0.64 6.58 -1.69
N LEU A 359 -1.51 6.47 -0.69
CA LEU A 359 -2.29 7.61 -0.19
C LEU A 359 -1.39 8.70 0.39
N VAL A 360 -0.37 8.34 1.17
CA VAL A 360 0.61 9.30 1.72
C VAL A 360 1.34 10.02 0.58
N THR A 361 1.83 9.30 -0.42
CA THR A 361 2.50 9.89 -1.58
C THR A 361 1.56 10.82 -2.35
N LEU A 362 0.30 10.42 -2.57
CA LEU A 362 -0.72 11.26 -3.22
C LEU A 362 -0.94 12.57 -2.47
N LEU A 363 -1.13 12.52 -1.14
CA LEU A 363 -1.36 13.69 -0.30
C LEU A 363 -0.20 14.69 -0.40
N HIS A 364 1.04 14.22 -0.28
CA HIS A 364 2.22 15.09 -0.37
C HIS A 364 2.41 15.66 -1.77
N GLU A 365 2.14 14.89 -2.83
CA GLU A 365 2.27 15.39 -4.20
C GLU A 365 1.14 16.38 -4.56
N MET A 366 -0.08 16.14 -4.06
CA MET A 366 -1.18 17.10 -4.20
C MET A 366 -0.83 18.45 -3.56
N GLN A 367 -0.21 18.43 -2.37
CA GLN A 367 0.26 19.67 -1.72
C GLN A 367 1.33 20.37 -2.55
N ARG A 368 2.35 19.63 -3.00
CA ARG A 368 3.49 20.18 -3.73
C ARG A 368 3.08 20.84 -5.04
N ARG A 369 2.09 20.28 -5.75
CA ARG A 369 1.59 20.81 -7.04
C ARG A 369 0.42 21.76 -6.90
N GLY A 370 -0.17 21.91 -5.72
CA GLY A 370 -1.43 22.63 -5.56
C GLY A 370 -2.62 21.93 -6.22
N ALA A 371 -2.51 20.62 -6.47
CA ALA A 371 -3.57 19.80 -7.05
C ALA A 371 -4.79 19.75 -6.14
N LYS A 372 -5.99 19.78 -6.73
CA LYS A 372 -7.26 19.85 -6.00
C LYS A 372 -7.92 18.49 -5.82
N LYS A 373 -7.85 17.64 -6.82
CA LYS A 373 -8.52 16.34 -6.84
C LYS A 373 -7.50 15.22 -7.05
N GLY A 374 -7.51 14.25 -6.16
CA GLY A 374 -6.65 13.07 -6.22
C GLY A 374 -7.41 11.78 -6.05
N LEU A 375 -6.90 10.68 -6.60
CA LEU A 375 -7.49 9.36 -6.46
C LEU A 375 -6.41 8.31 -6.23
N ALA A 376 -6.55 7.53 -5.15
CA ALA A 376 -5.73 6.35 -4.88
C ALA A 376 -6.54 5.08 -5.11
N ALA A 377 -5.96 4.06 -5.77
CA ALA A 377 -6.63 2.78 -5.95
C ALA A 377 -5.66 1.59 -6.04
N LEU A 378 -6.16 0.41 -5.62
CA LEU A 378 -5.42 -0.85 -5.67
C LEU A 378 -6.31 -1.99 -6.15
N CYS A 379 -5.69 -2.93 -6.88
CA CYS A 379 -6.21 -4.28 -7.03
C CYS A 379 -5.95 -5.09 -5.75
N ILE A 380 -6.77 -6.09 -5.54
CA ILE A 380 -6.73 -6.92 -4.33
C ILE A 380 -6.82 -8.39 -4.76
N GLY A 381 -5.90 -9.21 -4.27
CA GLY A 381 -5.95 -10.66 -4.46
C GLY A 381 -7.31 -11.24 -4.03
N GLY A 382 -7.79 -12.26 -4.76
CA GLY A 382 -9.13 -12.82 -4.58
C GLY A 382 -10.22 -12.11 -5.38
N GLY A 383 -9.85 -11.18 -6.30
CA GLY A 383 -10.79 -10.54 -7.22
C GLY A 383 -11.55 -9.36 -6.58
N MET A 384 -10.81 -8.40 -6.04
CA MET A 384 -11.39 -7.20 -5.43
C MET A 384 -10.64 -5.93 -5.86
N GLY A 385 -11.23 -4.77 -5.56
CA GLY A 385 -10.61 -3.46 -5.74
C GLY A 385 -11.04 -2.48 -4.67
N VAL A 386 -10.18 -1.51 -4.40
CA VAL A 386 -10.43 -0.42 -3.47
C VAL A 386 -9.95 0.90 -4.06
N SER A 387 -10.71 1.98 -3.85
CA SER A 387 -10.36 3.32 -4.31
C SER A 387 -10.83 4.37 -3.32
N LEU A 388 -10.07 5.46 -3.18
CA LEU A 388 -10.36 6.61 -2.32
C LEU A 388 -10.06 7.90 -3.08
N ALA A 389 -11.03 8.82 -3.11
CA ALA A 389 -10.96 10.12 -3.76
C ALA A 389 -10.74 11.20 -2.70
N LEU A 390 -9.81 12.10 -2.96
CA LEU A 390 -9.42 13.21 -2.10
C LEU A 390 -9.68 14.56 -2.78
N GLU A 391 -10.03 15.55 -1.97
CA GLU A 391 -10.21 16.95 -2.40
C GLU A 391 -9.49 17.94 -1.45
N ARG A 392 -8.88 18.98 -2.03
CA ARG A 392 -8.17 20.05 -1.29
C ARG A 392 -8.78 21.40 -1.56
#